data_4db5932f8e61b1f492ba81643f7baffd
#
_entry.id   4db5932f8e61b1f492ba81643f7baffd
#
_cell.length_a   1.000
_cell.length_b   1.000
_cell.length_c   1.000
_cell.angle_alpha   90.00
_cell.angle_beta   90.00
_cell.angle_gamma   90.00
#
_symmetry.space_group_name_H-M   'P 1'
#
loop_
_entity.id
_entity.type
_entity.pdbx_description
1 polymer ?
#
loop_
_entity_poly.entity_id
_entity_poly.type
_entity_poly.pdbx_seq_one_letter_code
_entity_poly.pdbx_strand_id
1 'polypeptide(L)'
;MTSDEEIRYLHIRKLILANDPDNEYEFDISSSSYDRLKDEFGKDVEDDSLGHCMSPTTLINNGRSKYIMEPDGVIYFETVDGEKYKVVVEVGVSQTYDSLLDKARKWLYDKECGIVVLLAFFEKESYSAPHKRISLTSRQRDDQVVSMRRQWLSPLFSRFGPLEFGERTWLDEVSEGFIEVVRKDPDSDGTEALRTMKYVLIDNGRDISSSVPRSVGDIRLAELMTDESLGSDAAAGIVIDFFNSEYFMDIVRRAVVKTAVERFKNAVKIT
;
A
#
# COMPACT_ATOMS: atom_id res chain seq x y z
N MET A 1 -9.12 -11.04 -27.75
CA MET A 1 -8.96 -9.63 -27.38
C MET A 1 -9.81 -8.78 -28.31
N THR A 2 -10.55 -7.82 -27.78
CA THR A 2 -11.30 -6.86 -28.62
C THR A 2 -10.32 -5.83 -29.20
N SER A 3 -10.73 -5.14 -30.28
CA SER A 3 -9.91 -4.06 -30.89
C SER A 3 -9.50 -2.99 -29.86
N ASP A 4 -10.39 -2.69 -28.90
CA ASP A 4 -10.14 -1.70 -27.87
C ASP A 4 -9.13 -2.18 -26.81
N GLU A 5 -9.11 -3.46 -26.50
CA GLU A 5 -8.11 -4.05 -25.61
C GLU A 5 -6.70 -4.05 -26.21
N GLU A 6 -6.59 -4.31 -27.53
CA GLU A 6 -5.31 -4.23 -28.24
C GLU A 6 -4.77 -2.79 -28.26
N ILE A 7 -5.63 -1.79 -28.49
CA ILE A 7 -5.25 -0.39 -28.45
C ILE A 7 -4.75 0.02 -27.07
N ARG A 8 -5.47 -0.39 -26.00
CA ARG A 8 -5.07 -0.13 -24.61
C ARG A 8 -3.72 -0.79 -24.28
N TYR A 9 -3.55 -2.06 -24.64
CA TYR A 9 -2.29 -2.79 -24.45
C TYR A 9 -1.11 -2.05 -25.11
N LEU A 10 -1.25 -1.65 -26.37
CA LEU A 10 -0.19 -0.93 -27.10
C LEU A 10 0.11 0.45 -26.50
N HIS A 11 -0.89 1.12 -25.97
CA HIS A 11 -0.73 2.40 -25.29
C HIS A 11 0.07 2.25 -23.98
N ILE A 12 -0.32 1.29 -23.14
CA ILE A 12 0.37 1.00 -21.88
C ILE A 12 1.82 0.56 -22.15
N ARG A 13 2.01 -0.35 -23.10
CA ARG A 13 3.35 -0.78 -23.52
C ARG A 13 4.23 0.41 -23.93
N LYS A 14 3.69 1.36 -24.66
CA LYS A 14 4.41 2.58 -25.06
C LYS A 14 4.79 3.45 -23.85
N LEU A 15 3.92 3.57 -22.86
CA LEU A 15 4.17 4.34 -21.64
C LEU A 15 5.25 3.69 -20.76
N ILE A 16 5.21 2.35 -20.61
CA ILE A 16 6.24 1.59 -19.89
C ILE A 16 7.62 1.78 -20.56
N LEU A 17 7.68 1.70 -21.91
CA LEU A 17 8.91 1.90 -22.66
C LEU A 17 9.41 3.35 -22.64
N ALA A 18 8.53 4.34 -22.44
CA ALA A 18 8.92 5.74 -22.34
C ALA A 18 9.65 6.06 -21.02
N ASN A 19 9.52 5.18 -20.01
CA ASN A 19 10.19 5.28 -18.70
C ASN A 19 10.18 6.69 -18.10
N ASP A 20 8.98 7.30 -18.06
CA ASP A 20 8.79 8.65 -17.50
C ASP A 20 8.52 8.52 -15.99
N PRO A 21 9.52 8.82 -15.12
CA PRO A 21 9.42 8.62 -13.68
C PRO A 21 8.44 9.59 -12.99
N ASP A 22 8.03 10.66 -13.68
CA ASP A 22 7.19 11.71 -13.10
C ASP A 22 5.68 11.48 -13.30
N ASN A 23 5.30 10.44 -14.04
CA ASN A 23 3.90 10.15 -14.31
C ASN A 23 3.46 8.83 -13.67
N GLU A 24 2.58 8.92 -12.67
CA GLU A 24 1.79 7.79 -12.19
C GLU A 24 0.67 7.48 -13.20
N TYR A 25 0.73 6.32 -13.82
CA TYR A 25 -0.31 5.83 -14.71
C TYR A 25 -1.13 4.74 -14.01
N GLU A 26 -2.41 4.99 -13.78
CA GLU A 26 -3.36 3.97 -13.32
C GLU A 26 -4.03 3.34 -14.56
N PHE A 27 -3.80 2.05 -14.77
CA PHE A 27 -4.36 1.33 -15.92
C PHE A 27 -5.41 0.32 -15.48
N ASP A 28 -6.59 0.42 -16.06
CA ASP A 28 -7.62 -0.62 -15.98
C ASP A 28 -7.42 -1.56 -17.18
N ILE A 29 -6.75 -2.69 -16.95
CA ILE A 29 -6.45 -3.69 -17.98
C ILE A 29 -7.06 -5.04 -17.63
N SER A 30 -7.43 -5.82 -18.66
CA SER A 30 -7.88 -7.19 -18.46
C SER A 30 -6.72 -8.09 -18.01
N SER A 31 -7.04 -9.15 -17.26
CA SER A 31 -6.05 -10.16 -16.83
C SER A 31 -5.20 -10.69 -17.98
N SER A 32 -5.81 -10.90 -19.16
CA SER A 32 -5.10 -11.38 -20.35
C SER A 32 -4.09 -10.38 -20.92
N SER A 33 -4.42 -9.08 -20.87
CA SER A 33 -3.50 -8.00 -21.27
C SER A 33 -2.35 -7.84 -20.27
N TYR A 34 -2.64 -8.03 -18.99
CA TYR A 34 -1.67 -8.04 -17.92
C TYR A 34 -0.67 -9.20 -18.06
N ASP A 35 -1.15 -10.44 -18.24
CA ASP A 35 -0.29 -11.61 -18.43
C ASP A 35 0.64 -11.44 -19.64
N ARG A 36 0.14 -10.84 -20.72
CA ARG A 36 0.94 -10.54 -21.91
C ARG A 36 2.03 -9.49 -21.64
N LEU A 37 1.74 -8.43 -20.88
CA LEU A 37 2.75 -7.45 -20.45
C LEU A 37 3.80 -8.10 -19.57
N LYS A 38 3.40 -8.94 -18.63
CA LYS A 38 4.30 -9.70 -17.76
C LYS A 38 5.20 -10.63 -18.57
N ASP A 39 4.66 -11.34 -19.56
CA ASP A 39 5.43 -12.21 -20.45
C ASP A 39 6.42 -11.43 -21.34
N GLU A 40 6.07 -10.23 -21.75
CA GLU A 40 6.92 -9.40 -22.62
C GLU A 40 8.03 -8.71 -21.83
N PHE A 41 7.71 -8.10 -20.70
CA PHE A 41 8.67 -7.32 -19.90
C PHE A 41 9.36 -8.15 -18.81
N GLY A 42 8.78 -9.28 -18.39
CA GLY A 42 9.41 -10.18 -17.43
C GLY A 42 10.52 -11.05 -18.01
N LYS A 43 10.62 -11.15 -19.34
CA LYS A 43 11.67 -11.96 -20.01
C LYS A 43 12.98 -11.23 -20.27
N ASP A 44 12.96 -9.90 -20.28
CA ASP A 44 14.14 -9.08 -20.54
C ASP A 44 14.90 -8.67 -19.27
N VAL A 45 14.49 -9.16 -18.11
CA VAL A 45 15.13 -8.88 -16.82
C VAL A 45 15.79 -10.17 -16.31
N GLU A 46 16.70 -10.74 -17.10
CA GLU A 46 17.79 -11.56 -16.59
C GLU A 46 18.88 -10.63 -16.08
N ASP A 47 18.65 -9.98 -14.97
CA ASP A 47 19.73 -9.44 -14.13
C ASP A 47 19.15 -8.97 -12.79
N ASP A 48 19.87 -9.22 -11.72
CA ASP A 48 19.69 -8.94 -10.29
C ASP A 48 18.88 -7.68 -9.89
N SER A 49 17.79 -7.39 -10.56
CA SER A 49 16.99 -6.21 -10.32
C SER A 49 15.91 -6.44 -9.26
N LEU A 50 15.90 -5.57 -8.26
CA LEU A 50 14.80 -5.36 -7.32
C LEU A 50 13.46 -5.41 -8.09
N GLY A 51 12.68 -6.46 -7.85
CA GLY A 51 11.34 -6.59 -8.43
C GLY A 51 10.47 -5.42 -7.98
N HIS A 52 10.06 -4.60 -8.93
CA HIS A 52 9.21 -3.45 -8.66
C HIS A 52 7.76 -3.88 -8.41
N CYS A 53 7.26 -3.46 -7.26
CA CYS A 53 5.87 -3.24 -6.87
C CYS A 53 4.79 -3.77 -7.82
N MET A 54 4.53 -5.05 -7.76
CA MET A 54 3.24 -5.62 -8.11
C MET A 54 2.84 -6.52 -6.96
N SER A 55 1.64 -6.36 -6.44
CA SER A 55 1.17 -7.17 -5.31
C SER A 55 1.12 -8.64 -5.69
N PRO A 56 2.09 -9.49 -5.32
CA PRO A 56 2.00 -10.91 -5.61
C PRO A 56 0.89 -11.52 -4.76
N THR A 57 -0.12 -12.06 -5.41
CA THR A 57 -1.15 -12.84 -4.72
C THR A 57 -0.55 -14.15 -4.25
N THR A 58 -0.45 -14.34 -2.95
CA THR A 58 0.21 -15.50 -2.37
C THR A 58 -0.78 -16.45 -1.71
N LEU A 59 -0.79 -17.71 -2.16
CA LEU A 59 -1.55 -18.78 -1.52
C LEU A 59 -0.74 -19.35 -0.36
N ILE A 60 -1.23 -19.17 0.87
CA ILE A 60 -0.61 -19.74 2.07
C ILE A 60 -1.30 -21.07 2.42
N ASN A 61 -0.49 -22.09 2.61
CA ASN A 61 -0.94 -23.42 3.04
C ASN A 61 -0.15 -23.85 4.28
N ASN A 62 -0.74 -23.63 5.47
CA ASN A 62 -0.17 -24.03 6.75
C ASN A 62 -0.69 -25.40 7.26
N GLY A 63 -1.24 -26.22 6.37
CA GLY A 63 -1.80 -27.54 6.70
C GLY A 63 -3.20 -27.53 7.31
N ARG A 64 -3.70 -26.40 7.77
CA ARG A 64 -5.02 -26.25 8.41
C ARG A 64 -6.02 -25.43 7.60
N SER A 65 -5.55 -24.43 6.89
CA SER A 65 -6.36 -23.59 6.00
C SER A 65 -5.53 -23.03 4.87
N LYS A 66 -6.16 -22.88 3.71
CA LYS A 66 -5.57 -22.15 2.58
C LYS A 66 -6.18 -20.76 2.59
N TYR A 67 -5.36 -19.73 2.60
CA TYR A 67 -5.80 -18.36 2.45
C TYR A 67 -4.87 -17.58 1.51
N ILE A 68 -5.44 -16.62 0.84
CA ILE A 68 -4.71 -15.74 -0.07
C ILE A 68 -4.35 -14.48 0.72
N MET A 69 -3.07 -14.11 0.70
CA MET A 69 -2.60 -12.82 1.20
C MET A 69 -2.00 -12.04 0.04
N GLU A 70 -2.38 -10.78 -0.02
CA GLU A 70 -1.88 -9.82 -0.98
C GLU A 70 -1.37 -8.61 -0.21
N PRO A 71 -0.08 -8.28 -0.28
CA PRO A 71 0.47 -7.11 0.39
C PRO A 71 0.12 -5.83 -0.36
N ASP A 72 0.00 -4.71 0.35
CA ASP A 72 -0.17 -3.40 -0.27
C ASP A 72 1.12 -2.90 -0.94
N GLY A 73 2.27 -3.41 -0.49
CA GLY A 73 3.57 -3.18 -1.09
C GLY A 73 4.59 -4.23 -0.65
N VAL A 74 5.59 -4.51 -1.48
CA VAL A 74 6.56 -5.57 -1.20
C VAL A 74 7.92 -5.29 -1.83
N ILE A 75 8.98 -5.70 -1.13
CA ILE A 75 10.32 -5.90 -1.68
C ILE A 75 10.63 -7.39 -1.54
N TYR A 76 10.91 -8.06 -2.64
CA TYR A 76 11.22 -9.48 -2.67
C TYR A 76 12.33 -9.77 -3.68
N PHE A 77 12.94 -10.94 -3.57
CA PHE A 77 13.89 -11.48 -4.55
C PHE A 77 13.35 -12.80 -5.09
N GLU A 78 13.49 -12.98 -6.38
CA GLU A 78 13.27 -14.28 -7.00
C GLU A 78 14.53 -15.14 -6.83
N THR A 79 14.34 -16.36 -6.34
CA THR A 79 15.37 -17.36 -6.19
C THR A 79 14.94 -18.65 -6.86
N VAL A 80 15.86 -19.60 -7.07
CA VAL A 80 15.55 -20.92 -7.64
C VAL A 80 14.49 -21.69 -6.83
N ASP A 81 14.38 -21.38 -5.53
CA ASP A 81 13.41 -21.99 -4.61
C ASP A 81 12.09 -21.20 -4.49
N GLY A 82 11.97 -20.08 -5.22
CA GLY A 82 10.79 -19.21 -5.20
C GLY A 82 11.08 -17.80 -4.67
N GLU A 83 10.02 -17.05 -4.38
CA GLU A 83 10.09 -15.67 -3.90
C GLU A 83 10.52 -15.60 -2.43
N LYS A 84 11.53 -14.80 -2.12
CA LYS A 84 11.94 -14.46 -0.74
C LYS A 84 11.53 -13.03 -0.40
N TYR A 85 10.55 -12.89 0.46
CA TYR A 85 10.03 -11.58 0.91
C TYR A 85 11.01 -10.94 1.90
N LYS A 86 11.48 -9.74 1.60
CA LYS A 86 12.36 -8.95 2.48
C LYS A 86 11.59 -7.94 3.29
N VAL A 87 10.75 -7.16 2.63
CA VAL A 87 9.87 -6.19 3.27
C VAL A 87 8.47 -6.34 2.71
N VAL A 88 7.49 -6.39 3.58
CA VAL A 88 6.08 -6.32 3.23
C VAL A 88 5.50 -5.06 3.86
N VAL A 89 4.70 -4.32 3.11
CA VAL A 89 3.95 -3.16 3.58
C VAL A 89 2.47 -3.51 3.62
N GLU A 90 1.83 -3.28 4.76
CA GLU A 90 0.39 -3.43 4.95
C GLU A 90 -0.21 -2.08 5.38
N VAL A 91 -1.25 -1.66 4.68
CA VAL A 91 -1.93 -0.38 4.94
C VAL A 91 -3.32 -0.63 5.52
N GLY A 92 -3.56 -0.14 6.71
CA GLY A 92 -4.84 -0.22 7.41
C GLY A 92 -5.54 1.13 7.46
N VAL A 93 -6.66 1.24 6.74
CA VAL A 93 -7.62 2.34 6.90
C VAL A 93 -8.94 1.71 7.30
N SER A 94 -9.40 1.82 8.50
CA SER A 94 -10.62 1.15 9.02
C SER A 94 -10.43 -0.33 9.46
N GLN A 95 -9.21 -0.84 9.50
CA GLN A 95 -8.89 -2.12 10.14
C GLN A 95 -8.51 -1.90 11.60
N THR A 96 -8.75 -2.89 12.46
CA THR A 96 -8.25 -2.82 13.83
C THR A 96 -6.75 -3.05 13.87
N TYR A 97 -6.09 -2.50 14.87
CA TYR A 97 -4.64 -2.70 15.07
C TYR A 97 -4.30 -4.19 15.26
N ASP A 98 -5.11 -4.92 16.02
CA ASP A 98 -4.92 -6.37 16.22
C ASP A 98 -4.97 -7.14 14.89
N SER A 99 -5.89 -6.78 13.99
CA SER A 99 -5.97 -7.39 12.66
C SER A 99 -4.71 -7.13 11.81
N LEU A 100 -4.13 -5.94 11.92
CA LEU A 100 -2.87 -5.61 11.24
C LEU A 100 -1.69 -6.40 11.83
N LEU A 101 -1.62 -6.53 13.15
CA LEU A 101 -0.59 -7.35 13.81
C LEU A 101 -0.74 -8.83 13.46
N ASP A 102 -1.95 -9.35 13.34
CA ASP A 102 -2.18 -10.73 12.91
C ASP A 102 -1.72 -10.96 11.45
N LYS A 103 -1.93 -9.99 10.57
CA LYS A 103 -1.35 -10.03 9.21
C LYS A 103 0.17 -10.01 9.27
N ALA A 104 0.77 -9.13 10.09
CA ALA A 104 2.22 -9.07 10.25
C ALA A 104 2.81 -10.40 10.73
N ARG A 105 2.17 -11.07 11.72
CA ARG A 105 2.61 -12.41 12.15
C ARG A 105 2.62 -13.41 11.01
N LYS A 106 1.54 -13.46 10.21
CA LYS A 106 1.44 -14.37 9.06
C LYS A 106 2.55 -14.10 8.04
N TRP A 107 2.83 -12.85 7.73
CA TRP A 107 3.95 -12.51 6.82
C TRP A 107 5.30 -12.95 7.39
N LEU A 108 5.55 -12.68 8.66
CA LEU A 108 6.82 -12.99 9.29
C LEU A 108 7.02 -14.50 9.49
N TYR A 109 6.00 -15.25 9.93
CA TYR A 109 6.15 -16.64 10.33
C TYR A 109 5.74 -17.64 9.25
N ASP A 110 4.67 -17.39 8.51
CA ASP A 110 4.19 -18.32 7.46
C ASP A 110 4.92 -18.09 6.12
N LYS A 111 5.40 -16.86 5.88
CA LYS A 111 6.12 -16.46 4.64
C LYS A 111 7.59 -16.16 4.85
N GLU A 112 8.06 -16.26 6.06
CA GLU A 112 9.45 -16.00 6.43
C GLU A 112 9.95 -14.62 5.99
N CYS A 113 9.02 -13.65 5.87
CA CYS A 113 9.37 -12.26 5.57
C CYS A 113 10.31 -11.71 6.63
N GLY A 114 11.29 -10.91 6.23
CA GLY A 114 12.24 -10.31 7.16
C GLY A 114 11.66 -9.18 7.98
N ILE A 115 10.88 -8.30 7.34
CA ILE A 115 10.36 -7.06 7.92
C ILE A 115 8.93 -6.84 7.43
N VAL A 116 8.03 -6.44 8.33
CA VAL A 116 6.71 -5.91 7.95
C VAL A 116 6.61 -4.45 8.39
N VAL A 117 6.20 -3.59 7.47
CA VAL A 117 5.92 -2.19 7.73
C VAL A 117 4.40 -2.01 7.75
N LEU A 118 3.85 -1.64 8.88
CA LEU A 118 2.44 -1.34 9.04
C LEU A 118 2.22 0.16 8.91
N LEU A 119 1.30 0.57 8.05
CA LEU A 119 0.80 1.93 7.93
C LEU A 119 -0.66 1.92 8.37
N ALA A 120 -0.98 2.51 9.49
CA ALA A 120 -2.32 2.51 10.02
C ALA A 120 -2.87 3.93 10.20
N PHE A 121 -4.12 4.12 9.79
CA PHE A 121 -4.83 5.38 9.89
C PHE A 121 -6.23 5.12 10.42
N PHE A 122 -6.54 5.70 11.57
CA PHE A 122 -7.81 5.49 12.27
C PHE A 122 -8.67 6.73 12.21
N GLU A 123 -9.88 6.55 11.74
CA GLU A 123 -10.90 7.59 11.80
C GLU A 123 -11.41 7.74 13.24
N LYS A 124 -11.77 8.96 13.61
CA LYS A 124 -12.35 9.27 14.92
C LYS A 124 -13.66 8.52 15.14
N GLU A 125 -14.49 8.47 14.12
CA GLU A 125 -15.69 7.66 14.08
C GLU A 125 -15.64 6.73 12.87
N SER A 126 -16.00 5.46 13.09
CA SER A 126 -16.03 4.48 12.01
C SER A 126 -17.09 4.82 10.98
N TYR A 127 -16.71 4.75 9.70
CA TYR A 127 -17.63 4.98 8.60
C TYR A 127 -18.83 4.02 8.65
N SER A 128 -20.01 4.59 8.54
CA SER A 128 -21.27 3.84 8.36
C SER A 128 -21.86 4.11 6.98
N ALA A 129 -22.05 3.03 6.22
CA ALA A 129 -22.65 3.15 4.88
C ALA A 129 -24.10 3.66 4.96
N PRO A 130 -24.54 4.52 4.03
CA PRO A 130 -25.91 4.99 4.01
C PRO A 130 -26.93 3.86 3.89
N HIS A 131 -27.97 3.86 4.71
CA HIS A 131 -29.05 2.86 4.63
C HIS A 131 -29.78 2.86 3.28
N LYS A 132 -29.91 4.04 2.66
CA LYS A 132 -30.49 4.19 1.32
C LYS A 132 -29.40 4.54 0.33
N ARG A 133 -29.30 3.77 -0.75
CA ARG A 133 -28.40 4.07 -1.86
C ARG A 133 -28.85 5.37 -2.55
N ILE A 134 -27.89 6.14 -2.99
CA ILE A 134 -28.09 7.37 -3.73
C ILE A 134 -28.31 6.99 -5.21
N SER A 135 -29.47 7.36 -5.79
CA SER A 135 -29.73 7.08 -7.20
C SER A 135 -29.17 8.22 -8.07
N LEU A 136 -28.24 7.89 -8.95
CA LEU A 136 -27.61 8.83 -9.87
C LEU A 136 -27.43 8.17 -11.24
N THR A 137 -27.42 8.96 -12.30
CA THR A 137 -26.89 8.53 -13.60
C THR A 137 -25.38 8.43 -13.52
N SER A 138 -24.75 7.63 -14.41
CA SER A 138 -23.27 7.52 -14.47
C SER A 138 -22.61 8.89 -14.59
N ARG A 139 -23.12 9.76 -15.45
CA ARG A 139 -22.59 11.12 -15.63
C ARG A 139 -22.68 11.96 -14.34
N GLN A 140 -23.82 11.93 -13.66
CA GLN A 140 -23.97 12.66 -12.39
C GLN A 140 -23.01 12.17 -11.31
N ARG A 141 -22.81 10.85 -11.21
CA ARG A 141 -21.84 10.26 -10.30
C ARG A 141 -20.42 10.77 -10.61
N ASP A 142 -20.03 10.73 -11.87
CA ASP A 142 -18.69 11.13 -12.30
C ASP A 142 -18.44 12.62 -12.11
N ASP A 143 -19.43 13.47 -12.43
CA ASP A 143 -19.41 14.92 -12.16
C ASP A 143 -19.24 15.21 -10.66
N GLN A 144 -19.94 14.46 -9.79
CA GLN A 144 -19.81 14.60 -8.34
C GLN A 144 -18.43 14.14 -7.85
N VAL A 145 -17.90 13.04 -8.35
CA VAL A 145 -16.53 12.57 -8.01
C VAL A 145 -15.48 13.62 -8.36
N VAL A 146 -15.59 14.24 -9.54
CA VAL A 146 -14.67 15.33 -9.94
C VAL A 146 -14.80 16.53 -8.99
N SER A 147 -16.03 16.89 -8.60
CA SER A 147 -16.26 17.98 -7.64
C SER A 147 -15.67 17.70 -6.27
N MET A 148 -15.89 16.49 -5.74
CA MET A 148 -15.30 16.03 -4.47
C MET A 148 -13.77 16.11 -4.47
N ARG A 149 -13.12 15.52 -5.49
CA ARG A 149 -11.67 15.53 -5.61
C ARG A 149 -11.13 16.97 -5.66
N ARG A 150 -11.75 17.85 -6.46
CA ARG A 150 -11.34 19.25 -6.56
C ARG A 150 -11.46 19.97 -5.22
N GLN A 151 -12.55 19.75 -4.48
CA GLN A 151 -12.78 20.34 -3.16
C GLN A 151 -11.75 19.83 -2.15
N TRP A 152 -11.62 18.52 -2.01
CA TRP A 152 -10.83 17.90 -0.93
C TRP A 152 -9.33 17.94 -1.15
N LEU A 153 -8.86 18.02 -2.40
CA LEU A 153 -7.45 18.22 -2.71
C LEU A 153 -7.04 19.69 -2.72
N SER A 154 -7.98 20.61 -2.51
CA SER A 154 -7.65 22.03 -2.39
C SER A 154 -6.74 22.29 -1.16
N PRO A 155 -5.72 23.16 -1.26
CA PRO A 155 -4.87 23.53 -0.12
C PRO A 155 -5.63 24.14 1.05
N LEU A 156 -6.84 24.65 0.81
CA LEU A 156 -7.70 25.27 1.83
C LEU A 156 -8.48 24.24 2.66
N PHE A 157 -8.44 22.97 2.26
CA PHE A 157 -9.18 21.92 2.93
C PHE A 157 -8.31 21.18 3.94
N SER A 158 -8.94 20.66 5.02
CA SER A 158 -8.24 19.82 5.98
C SER A 158 -7.56 18.64 5.29
N ARG A 159 -6.30 18.36 5.64
CA ARG A 159 -5.54 17.27 5.01
C ARG A 159 -6.10 15.88 5.32
N PHE A 160 -6.72 15.72 6.51
CA PHE A 160 -7.07 14.42 7.05
C PHE A 160 -8.55 14.29 7.42
N GLY A 161 -9.42 15.13 6.86
CA GLY A 161 -10.86 15.09 7.09
C GLY A 161 -11.33 16.10 8.16
N PRO A 162 -12.61 16.07 8.52
CA PRO A 162 -13.63 15.21 7.90
C PRO A 162 -13.87 15.57 6.42
N LEU A 163 -14.13 14.57 5.58
CA LEU A 163 -14.44 14.76 4.17
C LEU A 163 -15.96 14.65 3.95
N GLU A 164 -16.58 15.81 3.79
CA GLU A 164 -18.03 15.97 3.67
C GLU A 164 -18.44 16.34 2.25
N PHE A 165 -19.54 15.77 1.77
CA PHE A 165 -20.15 16.12 0.50
C PHE A 165 -21.64 15.74 0.51
N GLY A 166 -22.52 16.66 0.08
CA GLY A 166 -23.96 16.43 0.04
C GLY A 166 -24.56 16.09 1.40
N GLU A 167 -24.25 16.87 2.43
CA GLU A 167 -24.71 16.71 3.82
C GLU A 167 -24.30 15.37 4.48
N ARG A 168 -23.25 14.73 3.98
CA ARG A 168 -22.75 13.45 4.50
C ARG A 168 -21.24 13.48 4.66
N THR A 169 -20.81 12.83 5.72
CA THR A 169 -19.38 12.53 5.95
C THR A 169 -19.04 11.22 5.27
N TRP A 170 -18.09 11.26 4.33
CA TRP A 170 -17.60 10.09 3.59
C TRP A 170 -16.33 9.50 4.17
N LEU A 171 -15.62 10.30 4.93
CA LEU A 171 -14.52 9.89 5.77
C LEU A 171 -14.46 10.89 6.93
N ASP A 172 -14.45 10.36 8.14
CA ASP A 172 -14.31 11.21 9.33
C ASP A 172 -12.86 11.67 9.49
N GLU A 173 -12.60 12.54 10.44
CA GLU A 173 -11.26 12.99 10.75
C GLU A 173 -10.36 11.78 11.08
N VAL A 174 -9.22 11.66 10.38
CA VAL A 174 -8.18 10.72 10.75
C VAL A 174 -7.54 11.21 12.04
N SER A 175 -7.96 10.62 13.16
CA SER A 175 -7.53 11.05 14.49
C SER A 175 -6.16 10.53 14.86
N GLU A 176 -5.80 9.33 14.41
CA GLU A 176 -4.51 8.69 14.66
C GLU A 176 -3.95 8.10 13.37
N GLY A 177 -2.66 8.29 13.14
CA GLY A 177 -1.92 7.63 12.07
C GLY A 177 -0.51 7.31 12.51
N PHE A 178 0.01 6.14 12.12
CA PHE A 178 1.37 5.74 12.45
C PHE A 178 2.00 4.85 11.39
N ILE A 179 3.33 4.82 11.40
CA ILE A 179 4.15 3.80 10.76
C ILE A 179 4.79 2.94 11.85
N GLU A 180 4.74 1.62 11.68
CA GLU A 180 5.31 0.68 12.62
C GLU A 180 6.10 -0.39 11.88
N VAL A 181 7.34 -0.58 12.28
CA VAL A 181 8.20 -1.63 11.76
C VAL A 181 8.16 -2.81 12.69
N VAL A 182 7.77 -3.95 12.15
CA VAL A 182 7.56 -5.21 12.88
C VAL A 182 8.56 -6.26 12.40
N ARG A 183 9.22 -6.91 13.34
CA ARG A 183 10.16 -8.02 13.11
C ARG A 183 9.84 -9.19 14.03
N LYS A 184 10.38 -10.37 13.72
CA LYS A 184 10.42 -11.46 14.69
C LYS A 184 11.23 -11.03 15.90
N ASP A 185 10.80 -11.41 17.09
CA ASP A 185 11.60 -11.21 18.29
C ASP A 185 12.64 -12.34 18.36
N PRO A 186 13.96 -12.03 18.28
CA PRO A 186 15.01 -13.04 18.32
C PRO A 186 15.14 -13.75 19.67
N ASP A 187 14.66 -13.12 20.75
CA ASP A 187 14.76 -13.63 22.10
C ASP A 187 13.57 -14.52 22.51
N SER A 188 12.64 -14.76 21.56
CA SER A 188 11.44 -15.57 21.83
C SER A 188 11.75 -17.07 21.78
N ASP A 189 11.49 -17.79 22.87
CA ASP A 189 11.65 -19.24 23.00
C ASP A 189 10.62 -20.03 22.16
N GLY A 190 10.63 -19.85 20.84
CA GLY A 190 9.73 -20.54 19.91
C GLY A 190 8.29 -20.02 19.90
N THR A 191 8.00 -18.94 20.58
CA THR A 191 6.72 -18.21 20.48
C THR A 191 6.75 -17.25 19.29
N GLU A 192 5.59 -17.02 18.64
CA GLU A 192 5.45 -16.03 17.54
C GLU A 192 5.45 -14.60 18.10
N ALA A 193 6.50 -14.25 18.87
CA ALA A 193 6.64 -12.93 19.47
C ALA A 193 7.15 -11.90 18.45
N LEU A 194 6.65 -10.68 18.56
CA LEU A 194 6.97 -9.57 17.68
C LEU A 194 7.75 -8.49 18.42
N ARG A 195 8.80 -8.00 17.78
CA ARG A 195 9.47 -6.77 18.16
C ARG A 195 8.98 -5.64 17.26
N THR A 196 8.46 -4.58 17.83
CA THR A 196 7.85 -3.46 17.11
C THR A 196 8.53 -2.13 17.41
N MET A 197 8.57 -1.25 16.40
CA MET A 197 9.02 0.13 16.53
C MET A 197 7.97 1.04 15.87
N LYS A 198 7.18 1.73 16.69
CA LYS A 198 6.05 2.58 16.26
C LYS A 198 6.43 4.06 16.27
N TYR A 199 6.07 4.77 15.20
CA TYR A 199 6.25 6.20 15.01
C TYR A 199 4.93 6.84 14.65
N VAL A 200 4.45 7.76 15.47
CA VAL A 200 3.20 8.47 15.26
C VAL A 200 3.36 9.55 14.20
N LEU A 201 2.48 9.56 13.22
CA LEU A 201 2.43 10.50 12.10
C LEU A 201 1.32 11.54 12.26
N ILE A 202 0.18 11.08 12.77
CA ILE A 202 -1.01 11.89 13.03
C ILE A 202 -1.41 11.64 14.48
N ASP A 203 -1.59 12.69 15.25
CA ASP A 203 -2.09 12.65 16.63
C ASP A 203 -3.21 13.67 16.78
N ASN A 204 -4.40 13.20 17.20
CA ASN A 204 -5.60 14.03 17.32
C ASN A 204 -5.85 14.93 16.07
N GLY A 205 -5.76 14.32 14.87
CA GLY A 205 -5.96 15.01 13.60
C GLY A 205 -4.83 15.94 13.17
N ARG A 206 -3.72 16.01 13.94
CA ARG A 206 -2.58 16.89 13.65
C ARG A 206 -1.44 16.09 13.03
N ASP A 207 -0.87 16.65 11.98
CA ASP A 207 0.36 16.15 11.37
C ASP A 207 1.55 16.43 12.28
N ILE A 208 2.15 15.35 12.81
CA ILE A 208 3.38 15.39 13.62
C ILE A 208 4.52 14.61 12.97
N SER A 209 4.35 14.22 11.71
CA SER A 209 5.28 13.38 10.95
C SER A 209 6.69 13.98 10.80
N SER A 210 6.83 15.29 10.90
CA SER A 210 8.12 15.96 10.86
C SER A 210 9.06 15.59 12.03
N SER A 211 8.52 15.02 13.10
CA SER A 211 9.31 14.49 14.23
C SER A 211 9.84 13.08 14.01
N VAL A 212 9.35 12.38 12.97
CA VAL A 212 9.75 11.01 12.66
C VAL A 212 11.09 11.02 11.94
N PRO A 213 12.05 10.17 12.35
CA PRO A 213 13.34 10.10 11.70
C PRO A 213 13.22 9.56 10.26
N ARG A 214 14.15 9.93 9.39
CA ARG A 214 14.20 9.41 8.02
C ARG A 214 14.50 7.92 7.97
N SER A 215 15.24 7.43 8.96
CA SER A 215 15.62 6.01 9.13
C SER A 215 14.60 5.25 9.99
N VAL A 216 13.33 5.26 9.59
CA VAL A 216 12.25 4.58 10.32
C VAL A 216 12.59 3.11 10.54
N GLY A 217 12.55 2.68 11.80
CA GLY A 217 12.75 1.27 12.20
C GLY A 217 14.18 0.76 12.04
N ASP A 218 15.16 1.65 11.79
CA ASP A 218 16.58 1.30 11.63
C ASP A 218 16.78 0.12 10.65
N ILE A 219 16.06 0.15 9.51
CA ILE A 219 16.19 -0.86 8.47
C ILE A 219 17.58 -0.76 7.85
N ARG A 220 18.34 -1.86 7.92
CA ARG A 220 19.70 -1.91 7.38
C ARG A 220 19.70 -2.46 5.97
N LEU A 221 20.63 -1.99 5.15
CA LEU A 221 20.79 -2.49 3.79
C LEU A 221 21.02 -4.01 3.78
N ALA A 222 21.78 -4.54 4.73
CA ALA A 222 22.00 -5.97 4.87
C ALA A 222 20.71 -6.80 5.06
N GLU A 223 19.68 -6.23 5.68
CA GLU A 223 18.38 -6.92 5.85
C GLU A 223 17.64 -7.06 4.52
N LEU A 224 17.92 -6.19 3.56
CA LEU A 224 17.29 -6.20 2.24
C LEU A 224 18.06 -7.02 1.20
N MET A 225 19.29 -7.37 1.47
CA MET A 225 20.15 -8.08 0.51
C MET A 225 20.05 -9.60 0.68
N THR A 226 20.44 -10.33 -0.35
CA THR A 226 20.71 -11.77 -0.28
C THR A 226 22.15 -12.00 0.16
N ASP A 227 22.41 -13.05 0.92
CA ASP A 227 23.71 -13.35 1.56
C ASP A 227 24.93 -13.39 0.63
N GLU A 228 24.71 -13.42 -0.70
CA GLU A 228 25.78 -13.66 -1.67
C GLU A 228 26.32 -12.40 -2.36
N SER A 229 25.66 -11.23 -2.25
CA SER A 229 25.90 -10.14 -3.20
C SER A 229 26.84 -9.01 -2.74
N LEU A 230 27.11 -8.86 -1.44
CA LEU A 230 28.08 -7.86 -0.93
C LEU A 230 28.71 -8.33 0.38
N GLY A 231 29.97 -8.04 0.57
CA GLY A 231 30.65 -8.30 1.85
C GLY A 231 29.80 -7.80 3.02
N SER A 232 29.29 -8.74 3.82
CA SER A 232 28.26 -8.54 4.84
C SER A 232 28.56 -7.38 5.80
N ASP A 233 29.85 -7.11 6.05
CA ASP A 233 30.27 -6.09 7.02
C ASP A 233 30.06 -4.65 6.54
N ALA A 234 30.21 -4.37 5.24
CA ALA A 234 29.99 -3.03 4.70
C ALA A 234 28.50 -2.65 4.68
N ALA A 235 27.63 -3.59 4.33
CA ALA A 235 26.18 -3.37 4.27
C ALA A 235 25.54 -3.35 5.67
N ALA A 236 26.13 -4.02 6.66
CA ALA A 236 25.61 -4.09 8.03
C ALA A 236 25.56 -2.72 8.72
N GLY A 237 26.46 -1.80 8.36
CA GLY A 237 26.52 -0.45 8.94
C GLY A 237 25.61 0.57 8.25
N ILE A 238 25.02 0.27 7.10
CA ILE A 238 24.21 1.21 6.32
C ILE A 238 22.76 1.12 6.75
N VAL A 239 22.24 2.19 7.37
CA VAL A 239 20.81 2.35 7.67
C VAL A 239 20.14 3.11 6.52
N ILE A 240 18.96 2.67 6.13
CA ILE A 240 18.25 3.20 4.97
C ILE A 240 17.35 4.36 5.39
N ASP A 241 17.58 5.52 4.78
CA ASP A 241 16.74 6.71 4.92
C ASP A 241 15.63 6.68 3.86
N PHE A 242 14.51 6.00 4.13
CA PHE A 242 13.43 5.89 3.16
C PHE A 242 12.23 6.78 3.46
N PHE A 243 12.15 7.37 4.66
CA PHE A 243 11.01 8.17 5.05
C PHE A 243 11.24 9.66 4.76
N ASN A 244 10.39 10.22 3.90
CA ASN A 244 10.26 11.65 3.68
C ASN A 244 8.86 12.08 4.13
N SER A 245 8.76 12.79 5.25
CA SER A 245 7.48 13.11 5.88
C SER A 245 6.55 13.92 4.96
N GLU A 246 7.06 14.92 4.25
CA GLU A 246 6.26 15.78 3.39
C GLU A 246 5.66 14.98 2.21
N TYR A 247 6.49 14.22 1.51
CA TYR A 247 6.07 13.38 0.39
C TYR A 247 5.11 12.28 0.86
N PHE A 248 5.44 11.62 1.97
CA PHE A 248 4.62 10.55 2.53
C PHE A 248 3.24 11.05 2.95
N MET A 249 3.17 12.20 3.66
CA MET A 249 1.89 12.76 4.10
C MET A 249 1.04 13.30 2.94
N ASP A 250 1.62 13.66 1.81
CA ASP A 250 0.86 13.96 0.60
C ASP A 250 0.23 12.68 -0.01
N ILE A 251 0.96 11.56 -0.02
CA ILE A 251 0.41 10.25 -0.42
C ILE A 251 -0.76 9.86 0.51
N VAL A 252 -0.58 9.98 1.83
CA VAL A 252 -1.64 9.70 2.81
C VAL A 252 -2.88 10.55 2.54
N ARG A 253 -2.71 11.84 2.28
CA ARG A 253 -3.81 12.74 1.92
C ARG A 253 -4.58 12.26 0.69
N ARG A 254 -3.86 11.85 -0.37
CA ARG A 254 -4.50 11.32 -1.59
C ARG A 254 -5.23 10.01 -1.33
N ALA A 255 -4.66 9.13 -0.51
CA ALA A 255 -5.29 7.87 -0.12
C ALA A 255 -6.58 8.10 0.69
N VAL A 256 -6.57 9.05 1.63
CA VAL A 256 -7.75 9.48 2.39
C VAL A 256 -8.86 9.97 1.45
N VAL A 257 -8.54 10.84 0.49
CA VAL A 257 -9.50 11.31 -0.52
C VAL A 257 -10.00 10.17 -1.41
N LYS A 258 -9.11 9.27 -1.85
CA LYS A 258 -9.48 8.08 -2.65
C LYS A 258 -10.48 7.21 -1.88
N THR A 259 -10.22 6.91 -0.62
CA THR A 259 -11.11 6.12 0.24
C THR A 259 -12.50 6.74 0.35
N ALA A 260 -12.59 8.04 0.60
CA ALA A 260 -13.87 8.75 0.69
C ALA A 260 -14.66 8.71 -0.64
N VAL A 261 -13.96 8.87 -1.77
CA VAL A 261 -14.55 8.76 -3.11
C VAL A 261 -15.07 7.34 -3.38
N GLU A 262 -14.34 6.30 -3.01
CA GLU A 262 -14.79 4.93 -3.19
C GLU A 262 -16.00 4.60 -2.30
N ARG A 263 -16.05 5.09 -1.07
CA ARG A 263 -17.23 4.98 -0.20
C ARG A 263 -18.45 5.64 -0.81
N PHE A 264 -18.30 6.83 -1.42
CA PHE A 264 -19.35 7.49 -2.17
C PHE A 264 -19.80 6.64 -3.36
N LYS A 265 -18.87 6.17 -4.21
CA LYS A 265 -19.21 5.33 -5.38
C LYS A 265 -19.99 4.08 -4.99
N ASN A 266 -19.56 3.41 -3.89
CA ASN A 266 -20.22 2.21 -3.37
C ASN A 266 -21.63 2.48 -2.82
N ALA A 267 -21.90 3.69 -2.36
CA ALA A 267 -23.22 4.11 -1.89
C ALA A 267 -24.17 4.53 -3.03
N VAL A 268 -23.65 4.73 -4.25
CA VAL A 268 -24.42 5.13 -5.42
C VAL A 268 -24.98 3.89 -6.14
N LYS A 269 -26.27 3.95 -6.51
CA LYS A 269 -26.92 3.05 -7.45
C LYS A 269 -27.06 3.79 -8.78
N ILE A 270 -26.52 3.23 -9.83
CA ILE A 270 -26.66 3.77 -11.19
C ILE A 270 -28.08 3.45 -11.72
N THR A 271 -28.75 4.47 -12.20
CA THR A 271 -30.12 4.40 -12.76
C THR A 271 -30.16 4.89 -14.19
#